data_825404c13d164b5cf4ef37c54bf42325
#
_entry.id   825404c13d164b5cf4ef37c54bf42325
#
_cell.length_a   1.000
_cell.length_b   1.000
_cell.length_c   1.000
_cell.angle_alpha   90.00
_cell.angle_beta   90.00
_cell.angle_gamma   90.00
#
_symmetry.space_group_name_H-M   'P 1'
#
loop_
_entity.id
_entity.type
_entity.pdbx_description
1 polymer ?
#
loop_
_entity_poly.entity_id
_entity_poly.type
_entity_poly.pdbx_seq_one_letter_code
_entity_poly.pdbx_strand_id
1 'polypeptide(L)'
;MTPDQLVPSPHRLLAGLRDLLLPVRCAGCRREAMGSLCGDCAAALASAGPRQVRPDPAPPGLPPCHAAGRYGGRFRELILSYKDRGRYGLARPLADVLAMAVVAAVPTSHAVLLAPVPTAPRAVRERRGDHMLWLARATLDRLRRDGRTAAVVRPVRAVSRPDSAGLSAAERHRMARASLRPRRGRGTRRPLAIGASLEGPSALVVLDDVITTGATIAAMSGVLAGMNLRVDAAVVLAATERRWRPRAHRV
;
A
#
# COMPACT_ATOMS: atom_id res chain seq x y z
N MET A 1 35.89 -2.26 -8.11
CA MET A 1 34.94 -2.08 -7.01
C MET A 1 33.86 -3.14 -7.17
N THR A 2 33.90 -4.18 -6.35
CA THR A 2 33.10 -5.40 -6.40
C THR A 2 31.65 -5.12 -5.97
N PRO A 3 30.63 -5.73 -6.63
CA PRO A 3 29.25 -5.67 -6.17
C PRO A 3 29.13 -6.58 -4.95
N ASP A 4 28.81 -5.99 -3.81
CA ASP A 4 28.50 -6.68 -2.56
C ASP A 4 27.24 -7.52 -2.74
N GLN A 5 27.43 -8.82 -2.88
CA GLN A 5 26.36 -9.81 -2.94
C GLN A 5 25.70 -9.86 -1.55
N LEU A 6 24.46 -9.40 -1.48
CA LEU A 6 23.58 -9.59 -0.33
C LEU A 6 23.31 -11.08 -0.12
N VAL A 7 24.24 -11.75 0.55
CA VAL A 7 24.02 -13.11 1.06
C VAL A 7 22.92 -13.01 2.14
N PRO A 8 21.78 -13.67 2.00
CA PRO A 8 20.76 -13.67 3.04
C PRO A 8 21.34 -14.32 4.30
N SER A 9 21.19 -13.66 5.45
CA SER A 9 21.70 -14.18 6.72
C SER A 9 21.17 -15.59 6.98
N PRO A 10 21.98 -16.50 7.57
CA PRO A 10 21.63 -17.93 7.77
C PRO A 10 20.31 -18.12 8.54
N HIS A 11 19.90 -17.17 9.39
CA HIS A 11 18.60 -17.18 10.07
C HIS A 11 17.40 -16.99 9.12
N ARG A 12 17.60 -16.36 7.96
CA ARG A 12 16.55 -16.24 6.93
C ARG A 12 16.42 -17.50 6.08
N LEU A 13 17.52 -18.20 5.85
CA LEU A 13 17.52 -19.49 5.15
C LEU A 13 16.90 -20.60 6.01
N LEU A 14 17.22 -20.62 7.31
CA LEU A 14 16.62 -21.58 8.25
C LEU A 14 15.13 -21.32 8.52
N ALA A 15 14.67 -20.06 8.54
CA ALA A 15 13.25 -19.75 8.61
C ALA A 15 12.52 -20.19 7.34
N GLY A 16 13.10 -20.00 6.15
CA GLY A 16 12.53 -20.48 4.88
C GLY A 16 12.45 -22.00 4.77
N LEU A 17 13.47 -22.71 5.27
CA LEU A 17 13.48 -24.18 5.33
C LEU A 17 12.47 -24.74 6.35
N ARG A 18 12.27 -24.08 7.47
CA ARG A 18 11.28 -24.47 8.47
C ARG A 18 9.84 -24.29 7.97
N ASP A 19 9.57 -23.27 7.15
CA ASP A 19 8.27 -23.05 6.49
C ASP A 19 8.00 -24.06 5.35
N LEU A 20 9.03 -24.76 4.87
CA LEU A 20 8.92 -25.78 3.82
C LEU A 20 8.58 -27.18 4.37
N LEU A 21 8.89 -27.49 5.64
CA LEU A 21 8.81 -28.85 6.17
C LEU A 21 7.71 -29.04 7.26
N LEU A 22 7.10 -27.95 7.76
CA LEU A 22 6.02 -28.06 8.75
C LEU A 22 4.74 -27.43 8.18
N PRO A 23 3.58 -28.06 8.35
CA PRO A 23 2.31 -27.46 7.98
C PRO A 23 2.13 -26.17 8.78
N VAL A 24 2.17 -25.04 8.07
CA VAL A 24 1.92 -23.71 8.67
C VAL A 24 0.44 -23.38 8.57
N ARG A 25 -0.07 -22.65 9.56
CA ARG A 25 -1.47 -22.20 9.49
C ARG A 25 -1.62 -21.12 8.44
N CYS A 26 -2.61 -21.30 7.56
CA CYS A 26 -3.01 -20.32 6.55
C CYS A 26 -3.27 -18.94 7.20
N ALA A 27 -2.72 -17.88 6.62
CA ALA A 27 -2.86 -16.52 7.14
C ALA A 27 -4.30 -15.98 7.09
N GLY A 28 -5.14 -16.52 6.21
CA GLY A 28 -6.53 -16.10 6.05
C GLY A 28 -7.51 -16.90 6.91
N CYS A 29 -7.50 -18.22 6.82
CA CYS A 29 -8.50 -19.08 7.49
C CYS A 29 -7.94 -19.90 8.66
N ARG A 30 -6.63 -19.84 8.93
CA ARG A 30 -5.90 -20.56 9.99
C ARG A 30 -5.90 -22.10 9.89
N ARG A 31 -6.50 -22.69 8.81
CA ARG A 31 -6.35 -24.12 8.51
C ARG A 31 -4.90 -24.42 8.13
N GLU A 32 -4.50 -25.66 8.27
CA GLU A 32 -3.18 -26.12 7.81
C GLU A 32 -3.00 -25.87 6.30
N ALA A 33 -1.81 -25.48 5.92
CA ALA A 33 -1.44 -25.19 4.53
C ALA A 33 0.06 -25.43 4.33
N MET A 34 0.43 -25.79 3.10
CA MET A 34 1.84 -25.96 2.70
C MET A 34 2.58 -24.62 2.48
N GLY A 35 1.97 -23.51 2.84
CA GLY A 35 2.54 -22.16 2.69
C GLY A 35 1.73 -21.09 3.42
N SER A 36 2.03 -19.84 3.15
CA SER A 36 1.34 -18.70 3.81
C SER A 36 -0.15 -18.64 3.53
N LEU A 37 -0.63 -19.23 2.43
CA LEU A 37 -2.03 -19.30 2.00
C LEU A 37 -2.43 -20.72 1.60
N CYS A 38 -3.63 -21.15 2.00
CA CYS A 38 -4.27 -22.32 1.38
C CYS A 38 -4.93 -21.93 0.04
N GLY A 39 -5.23 -22.92 -0.79
CA GLY A 39 -5.85 -22.72 -2.12
C GLY A 39 -7.12 -21.86 -2.08
N ASP A 40 -8.03 -22.14 -1.12
CA ASP A 40 -9.27 -21.34 -0.98
C ASP A 40 -9.02 -19.87 -0.65
N CYS A 41 -8.01 -19.57 0.19
CA CYS A 41 -7.68 -18.19 0.53
C CYS A 41 -6.96 -17.47 -0.62
N ALA A 42 -6.14 -18.20 -1.39
CA ALA A 42 -5.52 -17.69 -2.60
C ALA A 42 -6.59 -17.40 -3.67
N ALA A 43 -7.53 -18.30 -3.90
CA ALA A 43 -8.64 -18.10 -4.83
C ALA A 43 -9.54 -16.92 -4.41
N ALA A 44 -9.88 -16.84 -3.11
CA ALA A 44 -10.66 -15.71 -2.58
C ALA A 44 -9.92 -14.36 -2.70
N LEU A 45 -8.60 -14.35 -2.64
CA LEU A 45 -7.79 -13.17 -2.90
C LEU A 45 -7.78 -12.82 -4.39
N ALA A 46 -7.56 -13.81 -5.25
CA ALA A 46 -7.55 -13.63 -6.71
C ALA A 46 -8.91 -13.18 -7.28
N SER A 47 -10.01 -13.56 -6.64
CA SER A 47 -11.36 -13.12 -7.01
C SER A 47 -11.70 -11.69 -6.54
N ALA A 48 -10.80 -11.04 -5.78
CA ALA A 48 -10.96 -9.64 -5.44
C ALA A 48 -10.90 -8.78 -6.71
N GLY A 49 -11.93 -7.94 -6.91
CA GLY A 49 -12.03 -7.06 -8.07
C GLY A 49 -11.75 -5.61 -7.67
N PRO A 50 -10.91 -4.89 -8.44
CA PRO A 50 -10.69 -3.47 -8.20
C PRO A 50 -11.98 -2.69 -8.38
N ARG A 51 -12.22 -1.72 -7.48
CA ARG A 51 -13.38 -0.84 -7.55
C ARG A 51 -13.06 0.55 -7.05
N GLN A 52 -13.71 1.54 -7.64
CA GLN A 52 -13.67 2.90 -7.12
C GLN A 52 -14.41 2.96 -5.79
N VAL A 53 -13.82 3.65 -4.81
CA VAL A 53 -14.38 3.80 -3.47
C VAL A 53 -14.28 5.26 -3.03
N ARG A 54 -15.24 5.69 -2.19
CA ARG A 54 -15.20 7.01 -1.59
C ARG A 54 -15.82 6.95 -0.19
N PRO A 55 -15.08 7.32 0.86
CA PRO A 55 -15.66 7.47 2.20
C PRO A 55 -16.78 8.54 2.20
N ASP A 56 -17.78 8.34 3.07
CA ASP A 56 -18.83 9.32 3.30
C ASP A 56 -18.90 9.63 4.81
N PRO A 57 -18.66 10.90 5.22
CA PRO A 57 -18.19 12.03 4.41
C PRO A 57 -16.73 11.85 3.97
N ALA A 58 -16.43 12.29 2.74
CA ALA A 58 -15.06 12.31 2.24
C ALA A 58 -14.31 13.56 2.75
N PRO A 59 -13.06 13.42 3.23
CA PRO A 59 -12.27 14.58 3.63
C PRO A 59 -11.90 15.44 2.41
N PRO A 60 -11.75 16.76 2.60
CA PRO A 60 -11.29 17.66 1.54
C PRO A 60 -9.92 17.21 0.99
N GLY A 61 -9.72 17.35 -0.31
CA GLY A 61 -8.46 16.98 -0.99
C GLY A 61 -8.21 15.47 -1.15
N LEU A 62 -9.22 14.64 -0.88
CA LEU A 62 -9.12 13.21 -1.15
C LEU A 62 -9.14 12.97 -2.67
N PRO A 63 -8.09 12.35 -3.27
CA PRO A 63 -8.08 12.01 -4.68
C PRO A 63 -9.08 10.89 -4.99
N PRO A 64 -9.31 10.55 -6.28
CA PRO A 64 -10.01 9.33 -6.65
C PRO A 64 -9.37 8.12 -5.97
N CYS A 65 -10.17 7.29 -5.29
CA CYS A 65 -9.68 6.14 -4.55
C CYS A 65 -10.16 4.84 -5.17
N HIS A 66 -9.26 3.86 -5.25
CA HIS A 66 -9.56 2.51 -5.73
C HIS A 66 -9.13 1.50 -4.67
N ALA A 67 -9.97 0.50 -4.42
CA ALA A 67 -9.67 -0.60 -3.51
C ALA A 67 -9.60 -1.91 -4.29
N ALA A 68 -8.63 -2.76 -3.98
CA ALA A 68 -8.53 -4.09 -4.55
C ALA A 68 -9.65 -5.01 -4.02
N GLY A 69 -10.16 -4.76 -2.80
CA GLY A 69 -11.22 -5.59 -2.23
C GLY A 69 -12.00 -4.90 -1.09
N ARG A 70 -12.95 -5.65 -0.52
CA ARG A 70 -13.70 -5.25 0.69
C ARG A 70 -12.91 -5.60 1.94
N TYR A 71 -12.91 -4.71 2.94
CA TYR A 71 -12.30 -4.98 4.24
C TYR A 71 -13.22 -5.86 5.09
N GLY A 72 -13.14 -7.18 4.88
CA GLY A 72 -13.98 -8.14 5.60
C GLY A 72 -13.46 -9.58 5.44
N GLY A 73 -13.98 -10.48 6.25
CA GLY A 73 -13.71 -11.91 6.16
C GLY A 73 -12.24 -12.27 6.07
N ARG A 74 -11.93 -13.16 5.15
CA ARG A 74 -10.57 -13.67 4.91
C ARG A 74 -9.60 -12.57 4.45
N PHE A 75 -10.06 -11.62 3.64
CA PHE A 75 -9.20 -10.55 3.14
C PHE A 75 -8.72 -9.62 4.27
N ARG A 76 -9.60 -9.29 5.23
CA ARG A 76 -9.21 -8.57 6.45
C ARG A 76 -8.14 -9.35 7.24
N GLU A 77 -8.31 -10.66 7.43
CA GLU A 77 -7.34 -11.49 8.15
C GLU A 77 -5.97 -11.55 7.45
N LEU A 78 -5.94 -11.57 6.12
CA LEU A 78 -4.70 -11.51 5.34
C LEU A 78 -3.97 -10.18 5.55
N ILE A 79 -4.70 -9.06 5.48
CA ILE A 79 -4.13 -7.72 5.71
C ILE A 79 -3.56 -7.61 7.14
N LEU A 80 -4.31 -8.04 8.15
CA LEU A 80 -3.85 -8.04 9.55
C LEU A 80 -2.65 -8.98 9.77
N SER A 81 -2.66 -10.15 9.15
CA SER A 81 -1.55 -11.10 9.21
C SER A 81 -0.28 -10.51 8.60
N TYR A 82 -0.40 -9.80 7.49
CA TYR A 82 0.70 -9.11 6.84
C TYR A 82 1.21 -7.93 7.70
N LYS A 83 0.30 -7.04 8.09
CA LYS A 83 0.63 -5.77 8.74
C LYS A 83 1.05 -5.93 10.19
N ASP A 84 0.32 -6.73 10.98
CA ASP A 84 0.43 -6.74 12.44
C ASP A 84 1.05 -8.03 13.00
N ARG A 85 1.01 -9.13 12.25
CA ARG A 85 1.55 -10.44 12.67
C ARG A 85 2.85 -10.81 11.96
N GLY A 86 3.45 -9.89 11.19
CA GLY A 86 4.76 -10.06 10.57
C GLY A 86 4.82 -11.12 9.47
N ARG A 87 3.68 -11.55 8.89
CA ARG A 87 3.66 -12.55 7.81
C ARG A 87 4.00 -11.91 6.46
N TYR A 88 5.22 -11.42 6.34
CA TYR A 88 5.67 -10.63 5.20
C TYR A 88 5.74 -11.40 3.88
N GLY A 89 5.72 -12.74 3.91
CA GLY A 89 5.54 -13.57 2.71
C GLY A 89 4.23 -13.30 1.96
N LEU A 90 3.24 -12.67 2.62
CA LEU A 90 1.99 -12.23 1.98
C LEU A 90 2.18 -10.98 1.07
N ALA A 91 3.34 -10.33 1.09
CA ALA A 91 3.57 -9.14 0.27
C ALA A 91 3.31 -9.39 -1.21
N ARG A 92 3.76 -10.53 -1.76
CA ARG A 92 3.56 -10.88 -3.17
C ARG A 92 2.08 -11.08 -3.53
N PRO A 93 1.33 -12.00 -2.90
CA PRO A 93 -0.09 -12.19 -3.25
C PRO A 93 -0.95 -10.94 -3.01
N LEU A 94 -0.64 -10.13 -1.99
CA LEU A 94 -1.33 -8.84 -1.77
C LEU A 94 -0.93 -7.80 -2.83
N ALA A 95 0.32 -7.80 -3.28
CA ALA A 95 0.79 -6.93 -4.35
C ALA A 95 0.15 -7.25 -5.70
N ASP A 96 -0.17 -8.53 -5.97
CA ASP A 96 -0.82 -8.93 -7.22
C ASP A 96 -2.20 -8.26 -7.35
N VAL A 97 -3.02 -8.29 -6.30
CA VAL A 97 -4.34 -7.64 -6.31
C VAL A 97 -4.23 -6.12 -6.24
N LEU A 98 -3.20 -5.58 -5.56
CA LEU A 98 -2.97 -4.14 -5.51
C LEU A 98 -2.54 -3.60 -6.89
N ALA A 99 -1.70 -4.34 -7.62
CA ALA A 99 -1.29 -3.99 -8.98
C ALA A 99 -2.49 -3.96 -9.94
N MET A 100 -3.42 -4.93 -9.84
CA MET A 100 -4.67 -4.89 -10.61
C MET A 100 -5.47 -3.60 -10.33
N ALA A 101 -5.54 -3.17 -9.06
CA ALA A 101 -6.23 -1.93 -8.69
C ALA A 101 -5.49 -0.68 -9.20
N VAL A 102 -4.15 -0.70 -9.26
CA VAL A 102 -3.35 0.37 -9.89
C VAL A 102 -3.64 0.45 -11.39
N VAL A 103 -3.66 -0.69 -12.08
CA VAL A 103 -3.97 -0.75 -13.52
C VAL A 103 -5.39 -0.22 -13.80
N ALA A 104 -6.35 -0.53 -12.95
CA ALA A 104 -7.72 0.00 -13.08
C ALA A 104 -7.84 1.51 -12.78
N ALA A 105 -6.89 2.08 -12.01
CA ALA A 105 -6.91 3.48 -11.58
C ALA A 105 -6.15 4.42 -12.55
N VAL A 106 -5.22 3.89 -13.34
CA VAL A 106 -4.27 4.68 -14.15
C VAL A 106 -4.29 4.22 -15.61
N PRO A 107 -4.40 5.14 -16.58
CA PRO A 107 -4.33 4.81 -18.00
C PRO A 107 -3.07 4.00 -18.36
N THR A 108 -3.20 3.09 -19.31
CA THR A 108 -2.10 2.21 -19.73
C THR A 108 -0.92 2.97 -20.33
N SER A 109 -1.17 4.11 -20.95
CA SER A 109 -0.15 4.99 -21.56
C SER A 109 0.69 5.76 -20.54
N HIS A 110 0.32 5.77 -19.23
CA HIS A 110 1.03 6.51 -18.20
C HIS A 110 2.02 5.63 -17.46
N ALA A 111 3.23 6.15 -17.24
CA ALA A 111 4.15 5.59 -16.25
C ALA A 111 3.59 5.78 -14.82
N VAL A 112 3.87 4.84 -13.91
CA VAL A 112 3.28 4.83 -12.56
C VAL A 112 4.32 5.17 -11.50
N LEU A 113 4.09 6.22 -10.74
CA LEU A 113 4.88 6.59 -9.57
C LEU A 113 4.14 6.15 -8.30
N LEU A 114 4.58 5.06 -7.69
CA LEU A 114 3.98 4.53 -6.47
C LEU A 114 4.52 5.25 -5.23
N ALA A 115 3.68 5.98 -4.54
CA ALA A 115 4.01 6.70 -3.31
C ALA A 115 3.33 6.02 -2.10
N PRO A 116 3.99 5.08 -1.41
CA PRO A 116 3.40 4.45 -0.23
C PRO A 116 3.21 5.47 0.91
N VAL A 117 2.09 5.40 1.61
CA VAL A 117 1.87 6.12 2.86
C VAL A 117 2.97 5.72 3.85
N PRO A 118 3.70 6.69 4.40
CA PRO A 118 4.84 6.37 5.26
C PRO A 118 4.37 5.78 6.59
N THR A 119 4.94 4.64 6.95
CA THR A 119 4.73 4.01 8.25
C THR A 119 5.40 4.84 9.36
N ALA A 120 4.70 5.04 10.48
CA ALA A 120 5.25 5.75 11.63
C ALA A 120 6.52 5.05 12.16
N PRO A 121 7.57 5.80 12.59
CA PRO A 121 8.84 5.21 13.02
C PRO A 121 8.69 4.19 14.16
N ARG A 122 7.77 4.42 15.10
CA ARG A 122 7.46 3.47 16.18
C ARG A 122 6.94 2.14 15.61
N ALA A 123 5.97 2.20 14.69
CA ALA A 123 5.40 1.01 14.05
C ALA A 123 6.42 0.26 13.18
N VAL A 124 7.36 0.97 12.54
CA VAL A 124 8.48 0.34 11.81
C VAL A 124 9.38 -0.46 12.77
N ARG A 125 9.67 0.07 13.96
CA ARG A 125 10.46 -0.63 14.97
C ARG A 125 9.72 -1.84 15.53
N GLU A 126 8.46 -1.67 15.93
CA GLU A 126 7.61 -2.73 16.49
C GLU A 126 7.41 -3.88 15.49
N ARG A 127 7.19 -3.57 14.22
CA ARG A 127 7.00 -4.55 13.14
C ARG A 127 8.29 -5.04 12.50
N ARG A 128 9.45 -4.54 12.95
CA ARG A 128 10.77 -4.86 12.38
C ARG A 128 10.85 -4.58 10.87
N GLY A 129 10.11 -3.58 10.38
CA GLY A 129 10.14 -3.18 8.98
C GLY A 129 9.00 -2.28 8.52
N ASP A 130 9.17 -1.71 7.35
CA ASP A 130 8.19 -0.84 6.70
C ASP A 130 7.33 -1.68 5.74
N HIS A 131 6.20 -2.20 6.27
CA HIS A 131 5.29 -3.05 5.53
C HIS A 131 4.75 -2.38 4.26
N MET A 132 4.47 -1.07 4.30
CA MET A 132 3.98 -0.34 3.12
C MET A 132 5.05 -0.21 2.04
N LEU A 133 6.31 -0.02 2.43
CA LEU A 133 7.41 0.00 1.47
C LEU A 133 7.64 -1.37 0.83
N TRP A 134 7.54 -2.45 1.59
CA TRP A 134 7.66 -3.80 1.04
C TRP A 134 6.52 -4.13 0.10
N LEU A 135 5.28 -3.76 0.47
CA LEU A 135 4.12 -3.91 -0.41
C LEU A 135 4.29 -3.12 -1.71
N ALA A 136 4.72 -1.85 -1.61
CA ALA A 136 4.94 -1.01 -2.79
C ALA A 136 6.03 -1.57 -3.72
N ARG A 137 7.11 -2.14 -3.17
CA ARG A 137 8.15 -2.80 -3.96
C ARG A 137 7.63 -4.06 -4.66
N ALA A 138 6.89 -4.90 -3.95
CA ALA A 138 6.28 -6.08 -4.55
C ALA A 138 5.27 -5.71 -5.66
N THR A 139 4.50 -4.61 -5.45
CA THR A 139 3.59 -4.07 -6.47
C THR A 139 4.35 -3.53 -7.68
N LEU A 140 5.47 -2.84 -7.46
CA LEU A 140 6.37 -2.40 -8.53
C LEU A 140 6.87 -3.58 -9.36
N ASP A 141 7.35 -4.64 -8.69
CA ASP A 141 7.85 -5.84 -9.36
C ASP A 141 6.76 -6.53 -10.19
N ARG A 142 5.51 -6.51 -9.70
CA ARG A 142 4.37 -7.04 -10.44
C ARG A 142 4.05 -6.17 -11.66
N LEU A 143 3.92 -4.87 -11.52
CA LEU A 143 3.63 -3.94 -12.62
C LEU A 143 4.69 -4.04 -13.72
N ARG A 144 5.97 -4.15 -13.35
CA ARG A 144 7.08 -4.30 -14.31
C ARG A 144 7.03 -5.62 -15.06
N ARG A 145 6.68 -6.71 -14.39
CA ARG A 145 6.46 -8.01 -15.05
C ARG A 145 5.30 -7.97 -16.05
N ASP A 146 4.29 -7.14 -15.77
CA ASP A 146 3.16 -6.90 -16.67
C ASP A 146 3.46 -5.83 -17.75
N GLY A 147 4.75 -5.46 -17.94
CA GLY A 147 5.20 -4.51 -18.97
C GLY A 147 4.95 -3.03 -18.66
N ARG A 148 4.52 -2.67 -17.42
CA ARG A 148 4.27 -1.28 -17.04
C ARG A 148 5.54 -0.58 -16.59
N THR A 149 5.78 0.61 -17.13
CA THR A 149 6.82 1.50 -16.59
C THR A 149 6.38 2.01 -15.23
N ALA A 150 7.13 1.70 -14.18
CA ALA A 150 6.78 2.09 -12.82
C ALA A 150 8.01 2.33 -11.96
N ALA A 151 7.85 3.16 -10.92
CA ALA A 151 8.85 3.41 -9.88
C ALA A 151 8.21 3.63 -8.51
N VAL A 152 8.94 3.32 -7.43
CA VAL A 152 8.54 3.68 -6.05
C VAL A 152 9.23 4.99 -5.67
N VAL A 153 8.42 5.95 -5.21
CA VAL A 153 8.89 7.26 -4.74
C VAL A 153 8.49 7.47 -3.27
N ARG A 154 9.32 8.16 -2.51
CA ARG A 154 9.07 8.41 -1.07
C ARG A 154 9.23 9.90 -0.74
N PRO A 155 8.38 10.77 -1.29
CA PRO A 155 8.51 12.22 -1.10
C PRO A 155 8.12 12.67 0.30
N VAL A 156 7.37 11.86 1.04
CA VAL A 156 6.85 12.16 2.37
C VAL A 156 7.44 11.20 3.41
N ARG A 157 7.62 11.67 4.64
CA ARG A 157 7.97 10.86 5.81
C ARG A 157 6.96 11.04 6.91
N ALA A 158 6.74 10.01 7.71
CA ALA A 158 6.00 10.13 8.95
C ALA A 158 6.92 10.69 10.06
N VAL A 159 6.34 11.51 10.93
CA VAL A 159 6.94 11.91 12.21
C VAL A 159 6.16 11.25 13.35
N SER A 160 6.82 11.03 14.49
CA SER A 160 6.17 10.44 15.68
C SER A 160 4.98 11.29 16.12
N ARG A 161 3.89 10.63 16.52
CA ARG A 161 2.71 11.27 17.07
C ARG A 161 2.17 10.46 18.26
N PRO A 162 1.40 11.09 19.18
CA PRO A 162 0.61 10.39 20.19
C PRO A 162 -0.45 9.47 19.56
N ASP A 163 -0.96 8.54 20.33
CA ASP A 163 -2.02 7.62 19.92
C ASP A 163 -3.30 8.37 19.53
N SER A 164 -4.03 7.87 18.54
CA SER A 164 -5.23 8.51 17.99
C SER A 164 -6.53 7.77 18.32
N ALA A 165 -6.51 6.91 19.33
CA ALA A 165 -7.70 6.22 19.82
C ALA A 165 -8.73 7.25 20.35
N GLY A 166 -9.99 7.10 20.00
CA GLY A 166 -11.09 7.97 20.48
C GLY A 166 -11.33 9.27 19.73
N LEU A 167 -10.52 9.62 18.72
CA LEU A 167 -10.65 10.89 17.99
C LEU A 167 -11.78 10.89 16.96
N SER A 168 -12.42 12.06 16.79
CA SER A 168 -13.36 12.35 15.70
C SER A 168 -12.70 12.29 14.31
N ALA A 169 -13.48 12.26 13.24
CA ALA A 169 -12.95 12.23 11.87
C ALA A 169 -12.12 13.49 11.53
N ALA A 170 -12.54 14.66 12.02
CA ALA A 170 -11.83 15.94 11.82
C ALA A 170 -10.50 15.97 12.58
N GLU A 171 -10.47 15.47 13.82
CA GLU A 171 -9.25 15.35 14.61
C GLU A 171 -8.27 14.36 13.99
N ARG A 172 -8.74 13.20 13.50
CA ARG A 172 -7.90 12.25 12.75
C ARG A 172 -7.29 12.88 11.51
N HIS A 173 -8.03 13.71 10.78
CA HIS A 173 -7.50 14.42 9.61
C HIS A 173 -6.42 15.44 10.02
N ARG A 174 -6.67 16.26 11.03
CA ARG A 174 -5.69 17.23 11.56
C ARG A 174 -4.42 16.52 12.05
N MET A 175 -4.57 15.44 12.81
CA MET A 175 -3.44 14.66 13.30
C MET A 175 -2.67 13.94 12.18
N ALA A 176 -3.36 13.43 11.17
CA ALA A 176 -2.71 12.84 10.01
C ALA A 176 -1.84 13.88 9.28
N ARG A 177 -2.36 15.11 9.05
CA ARG A 177 -1.55 16.21 8.49
C ARG A 177 -0.36 16.58 9.37
N ALA A 178 -0.57 16.66 10.68
CA ALA A 178 0.50 16.97 11.64
C ALA A 178 1.59 15.90 11.70
N SER A 179 1.30 14.66 11.30
CA SER A 179 2.24 13.53 11.33
C SER A 179 3.00 13.29 10.02
N LEU A 180 2.72 14.05 8.98
CA LEU A 180 3.36 13.90 7.68
C LEU A 180 4.19 15.15 7.34
N ARG A 181 5.40 14.93 6.86
CA ARG A 181 6.33 16.00 6.46
C ARG A 181 7.00 15.66 5.14
N PRO A 182 7.28 16.67 4.29
CA PRO A 182 8.15 16.47 3.14
C PRO A 182 9.48 15.86 3.57
N ARG A 183 10.02 14.96 2.78
CA ARG A 183 11.41 14.54 2.93
C ARG A 183 12.31 15.65 2.39
N ARG A 184 13.19 16.20 3.22
CA ARG A 184 14.25 17.12 2.81
C ARG A 184 15.50 16.32 2.47
N GLY A 185 16.13 16.60 1.34
CA GLY A 185 17.42 15.98 0.95
C GLY A 185 17.59 15.85 -0.57
N ARG A 186 18.81 15.50 -0.99
CA ARG A 186 19.17 15.28 -2.41
C ARG A 186 18.26 14.28 -3.16
N GLY A 187 17.56 13.40 -2.44
CA GLY A 187 16.60 12.44 -2.99
C GLY A 187 15.19 12.98 -3.25
N THR A 188 14.81 14.18 -2.77
CA THR A 188 13.46 14.74 -2.98
C THR A 188 13.29 15.45 -4.33
N ARG A 189 14.39 15.89 -4.94
CA ARG A 189 14.38 16.35 -6.34
C ARG A 189 14.47 15.19 -7.34
N ARG A 190 14.92 14.02 -6.91
CA ARG A 190 15.04 12.81 -7.72
C ARG A 190 13.71 12.13 -8.08
N PRO A 191 12.62 12.13 -7.21
CA PRO A 191 11.31 11.63 -7.64
C PRO A 191 10.71 12.43 -8.80
N LEU A 192 10.94 13.77 -8.80
CA LEU A 192 10.60 14.62 -9.94
C LEU A 192 11.51 14.33 -11.16
N ALA A 193 12.80 14.03 -10.90
CA ALA A 193 13.74 13.62 -11.96
C ALA A 193 13.46 12.20 -12.46
N ILE A 194 12.94 11.28 -11.63
CA ILE A 194 12.50 9.94 -12.08
C ILE A 194 11.26 10.08 -12.95
N GLY A 195 10.29 10.94 -12.59
CA GLY A 195 9.15 11.26 -13.44
C GLY A 195 9.56 11.97 -14.73
N ALA A 196 10.53 12.87 -14.67
CA ALA A 196 11.11 13.54 -15.85
C ALA A 196 12.03 12.64 -16.70
N SER A 197 12.55 11.54 -16.12
CA SER A 197 13.35 10.52 -16.84
C SER A 197 12.49 9.38 -17.39
N LEU A 198 11.18 9.36 -17.07
CA LEU A 198 10.24 8.44 -17.66
C LEU A 198 9.70 9.12 -18.94
N GLU A 199 9.95 8.53 -20.06
CA GLU A 199 9.39 9.02 -21.33
C GLU A 199 7.86 8.98 -21.28
N GLY A 200 7.20 10.12 -21.55
CA GLY A 200 5.76 10.25 -21.61
C GLY A 200 5.07 10.65 -20.28
N PRO A 201 3.73 10.66 -20.27
CA PRO A 201 2.93 11.08 -19.13
C PRO A 201 3.08 10.10 -17.96
N SER A 202 3.11 10.64 -16.74
CA SER A 202 3.22 9.84 -15.51
C SER A 202 2.08 10.16 -14.54
N ALA A 203 1.61 9.14 -13.81
CA ALA A 203 0.60 9.27 -12.79
C ALA A 203 1.20 8.99 -11.40
N LEU A 204 0.97 9.88 -10.45
CA LEU A 204 1.36 9.72 -9.05
C LEU A 204 0.24 9.03 -8.28
N VAL A 205 0.51 7.82 -7.82
CA VAL A 205 -0.44 6.96 -7.10
C VAL A 205 -0.02 6.82 -5.64
N VAL A 206 -0.87 7.27 -4.72
CA VAL A 206 -0.69 7.03 -3.29
C VAL A 206 -1.14 5.61 -2.96
N LEU A 207 -0.29 4.82 -2.27
CA LEU A 207 -0.62 3.48 -1.80
C LEU A 207 -0.86 3.46 -0.29
N ASP A 208 -1.96 2.81 0.16
CA ASP A 208 -2.20 2.51 1.57
C ASP A 208 -2.75 1.08 1.72
N ASP A 209 -2.80 0.56 2.95
CA ASP A 209 -3.35 -0.77 3.22
C ASP A 209 -4.89 -0.76 3.27
N VAL A 210 -5.50 0.14 4.04
CA VAL A 210 -6.95 0.19 4.23
C VAL A 210 -7.46 1.63 4.25
N ILE A 211 -8.44 1.91 3.41
CA ILE A 211 -9.18 3.16 3.50
C ILE A 211 -10.39 3.00 4.43
N THR A 212 -10.45 3.85 5.46
CA THR A 212 -11.59 3.98 6.38
C THR A 212 -12.28 5.32 6.20
N THR A 213 -11.66 6.39 6.67
CA THR A 213 -12.13 7.77 6.49
C THR A 213 -11.44 8.50 5.35
N GLY A 214 -10.34 7.95 4.81
CA GLY A 214 -9.50 8.62 3.82
C GLY A 214 -8.62 9.75 4.37
N ALA A 215 -8.63 9.98 5.70
CA ALA A 215 -7.91 11.08 6.33
C ALA A 215 -6.40 11.06 6.07
N THR A 216 -5.77 9.89 6.12
CA THR A 216 -4.32 9.73 5.87
C THR A 216 -3.97 10.04 4.42
N ILE A 217 -4.77 9.52 3.48
CA ILE A 217 -4.59 9.74 2.04
C ILE A 217 -4.76 11.23 1.71
N ALA A 218 -5.84 11.87 2.21
CA ALA A 218 -6.08 13.30 1.99
C ALA A 218 -4.96 14.16 2.60
N ALA A 219 -4.47 13.80 3.79
CA ALA A 219 -3.35 14.48 4.44
C ALA A 219 -2.06 14.36 3.61
N MET A 220 -1.76 13.16 3.10
CA MET A 220 -0.60 12.94 2.22
C MET A 220 -0.72 13.71 0.91
N SER A 221 -1.90 13.70 0.29
CA SER A 221 -2.18 14.48 -0.92
C SER A 221 -1.99 15.98 -0.70
N GLY A 222 -2.41 16.51 0.45
CA GLY A 222 -2.19 17.91 0.81
C GLY A 222 -0.71 18.27 1.00
N VAL A 223 0.11 17.35 1.58
CA VAL A 223 1.57 17.55 1.68
C VAL A 223 2.21 17.52 0.29
N LEU A 224 1.79 16.60 -0.57
CA LEU A 224 2.29 16.50 -1.94
C LEU A 224 1.92 17.72 -2.79
N ALA A 225 0.67 18.20 -2.66
CA ALA A 225 0.23 19.45 -3.33
C ALA A 225 1.07 20.67 -2.90
N GLY A 226 1.44 20.79 -1.63
CA GLY A 226 2.39 21.79 -1.14
C GLY A 226 3.82 21.65 -1.70
N MET A 227 4.13 20.54 -2.38
CA MET A 227 5.37 20.30 -3.13
C MET A 227 5.17 20.40 -4.66
N ASN A 228 4.03 20.94 -5.12
CA ASN A 228 3.61 20.98 -6.52
C ASN A 228 3.49 19.58 -7.17
N LEU A 229 3.15 18.57 -6.37
CA LEU A 229 2.91 17.19 -6.84
C LEU A 229 1.42 16.89 -6.74
N ARG A 230 0.76 16.72 -7.88
CA ARG A 230 -0.63 16.30 -7.94
C ARG A 230 -0.73 14.79 -7.79
N VAL A 231 -1.64 14.33 -6.93
CA VAL A 231 -1.99 12.91 -6.80
C VAL A 231 -3.12 12.59 -7.78
N ASP A 232 -2.89 11.66 -8.69
CA ASP A 232 -3.87 11.28 -9.72
C ASP A 232 -4.86 10.24 -9.19
N ALA A 233 -4.38 9.31 -8.37
CA ALA A 233 -5.22 8.32 -7.70
C ALA A 233 -4.62 7.89 -6.35
N ALA A 234 -5.46 7.33 -5.49
CA ALA A 234 -5.05 6.53 -4.35
C ALA A 234 -5.53 5.10 -4.53
N VAL A 235 -4.66 4.13 -4.23
CA VAL A 235 -4.98 2.71 -4.36
C VAL A 235 -4.69 2.02 -3.04
N VAL A 236 -5.66 1.22 -2.57
CA VAL A 236 -5.59 0.52 -1.28
C VAL A 236 -5.93 -0.96 -1.45
N LEU A 237 -5.42 -1.81 -0.54
CA LEU A 237 -5.84 -3.21 -0.53
C LEU A 237 -7.33 -3.33 -0.26
N ALA A 238 -7.86 -2.61 0.74
CA ALA A 238 -9.26 -2.76 1.09
C ALA A 238 -9.94 -1.47 1.55
N ALA A 239 -11.27 -1.42 1.39
CA ALA A 239 -12.12 -0.36 1.90
C ALA A 239 -13.16 -0.90 2.88
N THR A 240 -13.42 -0.17 3.98
CA THR A 240 -14.48 -0.50 4.96
C THR A 240 -15.86 -0.10 4.43
N GLU A 241 -16.86 -0.96 4.60
CA GLU A 241 -18.22 -0.77 4.03
C GLU A 241 -19.03 0.33 4.71
N ARG A 242 -18.82 0.57 6.01
CA ARG A 242 -19.67 1.52 6.80
C ARG A 242 -19.63 2.96 6.30
N ARG A 243 -18.80 3.28 5.31
CA ARG A 243 -18.60 4.64 4.78
C ARG A 243 -18.38 4.63 3.27
N TRP A 244 -19.04 3.70 2.57
CA TRP A 244 -18.95 3.60 1.12
C TRP A 244 -20.33 3.72 0.50
N ARG A 245 -20.50 4.67 -0.41
CA ARG A 245 -21.63 4.73 -1.34
C ARG A 245 -21.13 4.48 -2.76
N PRO A 246 -21.72 3.54 -3.53
CA PRO A 246 -21.45 3.43 -4.96
C PRO A 246 -21.81 4.76 -5.62
N ARG A 247 -20.97 5.27 -6.50
CA ARG A 247 -21.45 6.30 -7.43
C ARG A 247 -22.51 5.64 -8.31
N ALA A 248 -23.73 6.13 -8.27
CA ALA A 248 -24.69 5.86 -9.32
C ALA A 248 -24.06 6.38 -10.63
N HIS A 249 -23.85 5.49 -11.59
CA HIS A 249 -23.58 5.92 -12.95
C HIS A 249 -24.79 6.79 -13.35
N ARG A 250 -24.59 8.09 -13.52
CA ARG A 250 -25.53 8.90 -14.27
C ARG A 250 -25.37 8.45 -15.73
N VAL A 251 -26.41 7.81 -16.22
CA VAL A 251 -26.64 7.54 -17.63
C VAL A 251 -26.78 8.87 -18.34
#